data_17fb531b234ad16255f8df5c742bedbb
#
_entry.id   17fb531b234ad16255f8df5c742bedbb
#
_cell.length_a   1.000
_cell.length_b   1.000
_cell.length_c   1.000
_cell.angle_alpha   90.00
_cell.angle_beta   90.00
_cell.angle_gamma   90.00
#
_symmetry.space_group_name_H-M   'P 1'
#
loop_
_entity.id
_entity.type
_entity.pdbx_description
1 polymer ?
#
loop_
_entity_poly.entity_id
_entity_poly.type
_entity_poly.pdbx_seq_one_letter_code
_entity_poly.pdbx_strand_id
1 'polypeptide(L)'
;MILPAATIFLSAFLLFQIQPMIAKMILPWFGGSAAVWITAMLFFQTALLGGYLYAHWSVRSLGPRSQSLIHAGLLAASLLLLPVTPSLAWKPSGSEEPIVRILGLLTVSIGLPYVLLSTTSPLIQAWYARRNRSAMPYRFFALSNLASLLGLLAYPFLIEPNVTLRQQSLGWSTAYGVFVLLGGIAAIAFGRNTTPDSATMIDGIDEATASRPPRTRDQLFWVVL
;
A
#
# COMPACT_ATOMS: atom_id res chain seq x y z
N MET A 1 1.97 18.36 -8.96
CA MET A 1 2.63 17.07 -9.24
C MET A 1 3.47 16.53 -8.07
N ILE A 2 4.08 17.39 -7.25
CA ILE A 2 5.00 16.96 -6.17
C ILE A 2 4.28 16.15 -5.08
N LEU A 3 3.11 16.60 -4.60
CA LEU A 3 2.38 15.91 -3.51
C LEU A 3 2.00 14.46 -3.86
N PRO A 4 1.33 14.15 -5.00
CA PRO A 4 1.06 12.77 -5.38
C PRO A 4 2.32 11.92 -5.52
N ALA A 5 3.39 12.47 -6.13
CA ALA A 5 4.65 11.77 -6.30
C ALA A 5 5.32 11.44 -4.96
N ALA A 6 5.40 12.39 -4.04
CA ALA A 6 5.97 12.20 -2.71
C ALA A 6 5.16 11.15 -1.91
N THR A 7 3.83 11.20 -1.98
CA THR A 7 2.96 10.24 -1.29
C THR A 7 3.14 8.83 -1.84
N ILE A 8 3.19 8.65 -3.16
CA ILE A 8 3.41 7.35 -3.81
C ILE A 8 4.81 6.82 -3.48
N PHE A 9 5.84 7.67 -3.57
CA PHE A 9 7.20 7.27 -3.24
C PHE A 9 7.30 6.76 -1.80
N LEU A 10 6.83 7.57 -0.86
CA LEU A 10 6.91 7.24 0.56
C LEU A 10 6.09 6.00 0.91
N SER A 11 4.89 5.85 0.35
CA SER A 11 4.06 4.65 0.58
C SER A 11 4.74 3.38 0.09
N ALA A 12 5.28 3.37 -1.13
CA ALA A 12 5.94 2.21 -1.70
C ALA A 12 7.24 1.87 -0.95
N PHE A 13 8.03 2.87 -0.58
CA PHE A 13 9.24 2.70 0.20
C PHE A 13 8.94 2.06 1.57
N LEU A 14 7.99 2.59 2.33
CA LEU A 14 7.60 2.08 3.64
C LEU A 14 6.98 0.68 3.57
N LEU A 15 6.18 0.41 2.54
CA LEU A 15 5.53 -0.88 2.33
C LEU A 15 6.53 -2.01 2.19
N PHE A 16 7.65 -1.77 1.49
CA PHE A 16 8.68 -2.80 1.31
C PHE A 16 9.67 -2.88 2.46
N GLN A 17 9.83 -1.82 3.25
CA GLN A 17 10.68 -1.85 4.45
C GLN A 17 10.06 -2.60 5.63
N ILE A 18 8.74 -2.50 5.81
CA ILE A 18 8.08 -3.11 6.97
C ILE A 18 8.17 -4.63 6.97
N GLN A 19 8.18 -5.27 5.80
CA GLN A 19 8.19 -6.73 5.68
C GLN A 19 9.42 -7.36 6.34
N PRO A 20 10.66 -7.03 5.95
CA PRO A 20 11.84 -7.60 6.60
C PRO A 20 11.98 -7.13 8.06
N MET A 21 11.60 -5.91 8.38
CA MET A 21 11.69 -5.36 9.73
C MET A 21 10.82 -6.17 10.72
N ILE A 22 9.54 -6.37 10.41
CA ILE A 22 8.64 -7.09 11.31
C ILE A 22 8.97 -8.58 11.35
N ALA A 23 9.37 -9.17 10.22
CA ALA A 23 9.83 -10.56 10.18
C ALA A 23 11.01 -10.76 11.13
N LYS A 24 11.99 -9.87 11.12
CA LYS A 24 13.13 -9.93 12.03
C LYS A 24 12.72 -9.80 13.51
N MET A 25 11.68 -9.04 13.82
CA MET A 25 11.17 -8.91 15.18
C MET A 25 10.51 -10.19 15.70
N ILE A 26 9.79 -10.91 14.84
CA ILE A 26 9.02 -12.10 15.24
C ILE A 26 9.81 -13.41 15.15
N LEU A 27 10.86 -13.49 14.32
CA LEU A 27 11.69 -14.67 14.15
C LEU A 27 12.21 -15.27 15.49
N PRO A 28 12.70 -14.47 16.45
CA PRO A 28 13.16 -15.02 17.74
C PRO A 28 12.04 -15.67 18.58
N TRP A 29 10.78 -15.35 18.28
CA TRP A 29 9.63 -15.88 19.03
C TRP A 29 9.10 -17.19 18.45
N PHE A 30 9.08 -17.28 17.12
CA PHE A 30 8.47 -18.41 16.39
C PHE A 30 9.50 -19.34 15.76
N GLY A 31 10.79 -19.01 15.88
CA GLY A 31 11.88 -19.73 15.23
C GLY A 31 12.12 -19.31 13.79
N GLY A 32 13.29 -19.61 13.25
CA GLY A 32 13.72 -19.27 11.89
C GLY A 32 13.29 -20.29 10.83
N SER A 33 12.20 -21.04 11.03
CA SER A 33 11.77 -22.05 10.08
C SER A 33 11.18 -21.45 8.80
N ALA A 34 11.24 -22.21 7.70
CA ALA A 34 10.62 -21.85 6.44
C ALA A 34 9.11 -21.57 6.59
N ALA A 35 8.43 -22.30 7.48
CA ALA A 35 7.01 -22.12 7.73
C ALA A 35 6.66 -20.71 8.25
N VAL A 36 7.48 -20.13 9.14
CA VAL A 36 7.30 -18.78 9.67
C VAL A 36 7.42 -17.73 8.55
N TRP A 37 8.44 -17.89 7.69
CA TRP A 37 8.63 -17.02 6.54
C TRP A 37 7.48 -17.10 5.54
N ILE A 38 7.05 -18.32 5.19
CA ILE A 38 5.92 -18.54 4.27
C ILE A 38 4.64 -17.93 4.83
N THR A 39 4.38 -18.09 6.13
CA THR A 39 3.20 -17.49 6.80
C THR A 39 3.23 -15.98 6.77
N ALA A 40 4.39 -15.38 7.06
CA ALA A 40 4.55 -13.92 6.98
C ALA A 40 4.35 -13.42 5.53
N MET A 41 4.92 -14.10 4.54
CA MET A 41 4.71 -13.76 3.12
C MET A 41 3.25 -13.88 2.71
N LEU A 42 2.55 -14.95 3.13
CA LEU A 42 1.12 -15.12 2.86
C LEU A 42 0.32 -13.94 3.40
N PHE A 43 0.60 -13.52 4.63
CA PHE A 43 -0.04 -12.34 5.21
C PHE A 43 0.17 -11.09 4.35
N PHE A 44 1.42 -10.78 3.99
CA PHE A 44 1.72 -9.57 3.22
C PHE A 44 1.09 -9.59 1.82
N GLN A 45 1.08 -10.72 1.14
CA GLN A 45 0.43 -10.85 -0.17
C GLN A 45 -1.09 -10.69 -0.08
N THR A 46 -1.69 -11.29 0.94
CA THR A 46 -3.14 -11.17 1.18
C THR A 46 -3.53 -9.74 1.55
N ALA A 47 -2.76 -9.08 2.41
CA ALA A 47 -2.99 -7.69 2.79
C ALA A 47 -2.77 -6.72 1.61
N LEU A 48 -1.78 -6.99 0.75
CA LEU A 48 -1.55 -6.25 -0.50
C LEU A 48 -2.77 -6.35 -1.43
N LEU A 49 -3.26 -7.58 -1.65
CA LEU A 49 -4.47 -7.82 -2.43
C LEU A 49 -5.67 -7.10 -1.81
N GLY A 50 -5.83 -7.16 -0.49
CA GLY A 50 -6.87 -6.44 0.24
C GLY A 50 -6.85 -4.94 -0.01
N GLY A 51 -5.66 -4.33 -0.04
CA GLY A 51 -5.50 -2.90 -0.37
C GLY A 51 -5.89 -2.57 -1.81
N TYR A 52 -5.53 -3.42 -2.77
CA TYR A 52 -5.94 -3.24 -4.16
C TYR A 52 -7.44 -3.42 -4.36
N LEU A 53 -8.04 -4.40 -3.69
CA LEU A 53 -9.48 -4.60 -3.70
C LEU A 53 -10.23 -3.41 -3.08
N TYR A 54 -9.75 -2.88 -1.96
CA TYR A 54 -10.30 -1.68 -1.36
C TYR A 54 -10.18 -0.47 -2.31
N ALA A 55 -9.04 -0.26 -2.95
CA ALA A 55 -8.86 0.82 -3.93
C ALA A 55 -9.86 0.69 -5.08
N HIS A 56 -9.95 -0.51 -5.66
CA HIS A 56 -10.86 -0.80 -6.77
C HIS A 56 -12.34 -0.59 -6.38
N TRP A 57 -12.76 -1.18 -5.26
CA TRP A 57 -14.12 -1.03 -4.76
C TRP A 57 -14.46 0.42 -4.45
N SER A 58 -13.58 1.13 -3.75
CA SER A 58 -13.83 2.52 -3.33
C SER A 58 -13.94 3.47 -4.52
N VAL A 59 -13.15 3.25 -5.59
CA VAL A 59 -13.22 4.04 -6.83
C VAL A 59 -14.52 3.83 -7.58
N ARG A 60 -15.08 2.61 -7.56
CA ARG A 60 -16.32 2.26 -8.27
C ARG A 60 -17.59 2.57 -7.49
N SER A 61 -17.56 2.37 -6.17
CA SER A 61 -18.78 2.39 -5.35
C SER A 61 -18.98 3.67 -4.57
N LEU A 62 -17.93 4.47 -4.38
CA LEU A 62 -18.01 5.69 -3.57
C LEU A 62 -17.89 6.95 -4.43
N GLY A 63 -18.73 7.92 -4.11
CA GLY A 63 -18.55 9.27 -4.65
C GLY A 63 -17.22 9.90 -4.17
N PRO A 64 -16.61 10.82 -4.95
CA PRO A 64 -15.28 11.36 -4.67
C PRO A 64 -15.11 11.95 -3.27
N ARG A 65 -16.14 12.62 -2.74
CA ARG A 65 -16.10 13.19 -1.38
C ARG A 65 -16.13 12.13 -0.30
N SER A 66 -17.05 11.15 -0.42
CA SER A 66 -17.16 10.04 0.54
C SER A 66 -15.92 9.18 0.55
N GLN A 67 -15.38 8.86 -0.63
CA GLN A 67 -14.13 8.13 -0.80
C GLN A 67 -12.96 8.84 -0.09
N SER A 68 -12.83 10.15 -0.30
CA SER A 68 -11.80 10.98 0.31
C SER A 68 -11.91 11.01 1.84
N LEU A 69 -13.11 11.20 2.38
CA LEU A 69 -13.35 11.27 3.82
C LEU A 69 -13.12 9.92 4.50
N ILE A 70 -13.63 8.84 3.92
CA ILE A 70 -13.42 7.48 4.46
C ILE A 70 -11.93 7.15 4.47
N HIS A 71 -11.24 7.41 3.36
CA HIS A 71 -9.81 7.11 3.26
C HIS A 71 -8.97 7.95 4.25
N ALA A 72 -9.26 9.25 4.38
CA ALA A 72 -8.61 10.12 5.36
C ALA A 72 -8.91 9.67 6.80
N GLY A 73 -10.15 9.25 7.09
CA GLY A 73 -10.52 8.68 8.40
C GLY A 73 -9.78 7.39 8.73
N LEU A 74 -9.64 6.49 7.76
CA LEU A 74 -8.85 5.25 7.92
C LEU A 74 -7.37 5.55 8.15
N LEU A 75 -6.80 6.51 7.41
CA LEU A 75 -5.42 6.99 7.63
C LEU A 75 -5.25 7.54 9.04
N ALA A 76 -6.16 8.38 9.52
CA ALA A 76 -6.11 8.91 10.87
C ALA A 76 -6.25 7.81 11.94
N ALA A 77 -7.18 6.88 11.75
CA ALA A 77 -7.37 5.74 12.66
C ALA A 77 -6.14 4.84 12.74
N SER A 78 -5.41 4.65 11.63
CA SER A 78 -4.20 3.83 11.60
C SER A 78 -3.06 4.37 12.47
N LEU A 79 -3.06 5.67 12.81
CA LEU A 79 -2.08 6.25 13.73
C LEU A 79 -2.20 5.69 15.16
N LEU A 80 -3.37 5.16 15.54
CA LEU A 80 -3.57 4.54 16.84
C LEU A 80 -2.79 3.22 17.00
N LEU A 81 -2.33 2.64 15.89
CA LEU A 81 -1.53 1.41 15.90
C LEU A 81 -0.01 1.66 15.96
N LEU A 82 0.40 2.91 16.08
CA LEU A 82 1.81 3.27 16.21
C LEU A 82 2.25 3.36 17.69
N PRO A 83 3.52 3.09 17.98
CA PRO A 83 4.56 2.58 17.10
C PRO A 83 4.34 1.11 16.73
N VAL A 84 4.77 0.71 15.51
CA VAL A 84 4.65 -0.68 15.06
C VAL A 84 5.64 -1.55 15.82
N THR A 85 5.15 -2.12 16.91
CA THR A 85 5.92 -3.02 17.79
C THR A 85 5.04 -4.21 18.15
N PRO A 86 5.45 -5.45 17.82
CA PRO A 86 4.71 -6.64 18.23
C PRO A 86 4.60 -6.72 19.75
N SER A 87 3.38 -6.90 20.28
CA SER A 87 3.17 -7.08 21.71
C SER A 87 3.68 -8.43 22.20
N LEU A 88 4.33 -8.45 23.35
CA LEU A 88 4.82 -9.68 23.99
C LEU A 88 3.71 -10.70 24.30
N ALA A 89 2.45 -10.25 24.37
CA ALA A 89 1.30 -11.14 24.54
C ALA A 89 1.13 -12.16 23.41
N TRP A 90 1.72 -11.89 22.24
CA TRP A 90 1.69 -12.79 21.09
C TRP A 90 2.82 -13.83 21.09
N LYS A 91 3.77 -13.73 22.04
CA LYS A 91 4.84 -14.73 22.16
C LYS A 91 4.23 -16.10 22.52
N PRO A 92 4.57 -17.18 21.78
CA PRO A 92 4.01 -18.51 22.03
C PRO A 92 4.41 -19.02 23.41
N SER A 93 3.47 -19.68 24.10
CA SER A 93 3.68 -20.33 25.39
C SER A 93 3.94 -21.85 25.28
N GLY A 94 4.02 -22.39 24.08
CA GLY A 94 4.51 -23.74 23.81
C GLY A 94 3.53 -24.75 23.20
N SER A 95 2.20 -24.54 23.30
CA SER A 95 1.18 -25.48 22.79
C SER A 95 0.31 -24.96 21.65
N GLU A 96 0.63 -23.78 21.11
CA GLU A 96 -0.27 -23.06 20.22
C GLU A 96 0.19 -23.16 18.77
N GLU A 97 -0.79 -23.17 17.84
CA GLU A 97 -0.54 -23.17 16.39
C GLU A 97 0.19 -21.88 15.97
N PRO A 98 1.46 -21.97 15.55
CA PRO A 98 2.28 -20.79 15.21
C PRO A 98 1.70 -19.97 14.09
N ILE A 99 1.07 -20.63 13.08
CA ILE A 99 0.53 -19.98 11.88
C ILE A 99 -0.57 -18.98 12.27
N VAL A 100 -1.55 -19.42 13.07
CA VAL A 100 -2.67 -18.56 13.48
C VAL A 100 -2.17 -17.39 14.32
N ARG A 101 -1.22 -17.63 15.23
CA ARG A 101 -0.62 -16.58 16.04
C ARG A 101 0.15 -15.55 15.22
N ILE A 102 0.96 -15.97 14.25
CA ILE A 102 1.69 -15.06 13.36
C ILE A 102 0.70 -14.21 12.57
N LEU A 103 -0.33 -14.81 11.96
CA LEU A 103 -1.33 -14.08 11.19
C LEU A 103 -2.10 -13.08 12.07
N GLY A 104 -2.50 -13.47 13.28
CA GLY A 104 -3.17 -12.60 14.23
C GLY A 104 -2.30 -11.43 14.67
N LEU A 105 -1.04 -11.71 15.05
CA LEU A 105 -0.05 -10.71 15.42
C LEU A 105 0.15 -9.69 14.30
N LEU A 106 0.39 -10.13 13.08
CA LEU A 106 0.62 -9.26 11.92
C LEU A 106 -0.63 -8.44 11.59
N THR A 107 -1.82 -9.04 11.68
CA THR A 107 -3.08 -8.34 11.43
C THR A 107 -3.29 -7.19 12.42
N VAL A 108 -3.07 -7.45 13.71
CA VAL A 108 -3.28 -6.44 14.76
C VAL A 108 -2.17 -5.38 14.73
N SER A 109 -0.91 -5.78 14.53
CA SER A 109 0.23 -4.86 14.63
C SER A 109 0.41 -3.98 13.40
N ILE A 110 0.17 -4.50 12.19
CA ILE A 110 0.51 -3.81 10.93
C ILE A 110 -0.58 -3.88 9.85
N GLY A 111 -1.64 -4.67 10.05
CA GLY A 111 -2.61 -4.97 9.00
C GLY A 111 -3.21 -3.72 8.37
N LEU A 112 -3.79 -2.82 9.16
CA LEU A 112 -4.39 -1.59 8.64
C LEU A 112 -3.35 -0.64 8.01
N PRO A 113 -2.23 -0.31 8.67
CA PRO A 113 -1.16 0.48 8.04
C PRO A 113 -0.69 -0.09 6.71
N TYR A 114 -0.47 -1.40 6.62
CA TYR A 114 0.00 -2.05 5.40
C TYR A 114 -1.03 -1.99 4.26
N VAL A 115 -2.29 -2.25 4.54
CA VAL A 115 -3.39 -2.12 3.58
C VAL A 115 -3.49 -0.69 3.04
N LEU A 116 -3.37 0.33 3.91
CA LEU A 116 -3.43 1.73 3.47
C LEU A 116 -2.21 2.14 2.62
N LEU A 117 -1.02 1.66 2.94
CA LEU A 117 0.16 1.86 2.10
C LEU A 117 -0.04 1.25 0.71
N SER A 118 -0.54 0.00 0.64
CA SER A 118 -0.76 -0.70 -0.63
C SER A 118 -1.85 -0.06 -1.50
N THR A 119 -2.86 0.55 -0.88
CA THR A 119 -3.96 1.26 -1.54
C THR A 119 -3.50 2.56 -2.22
N THR A 120 -2.43 3.17 -1.75
CA THR A 120 -2.06 4.55 -2.08
C THR A 120 -1.75 4.74 -3.55
N SER A 121 -0.93 3.88 -4.14
CA SER A 121 -0.53 4.03 -5.56
C SER A 121 -1.72 3.93 -6.51
N PRO A 122 -2.56 2.89 -6.48
CA PRO A 122 -3.73 2.80 -7.36
C PRO A 122 -4.76 3.92 -7.11
N LEU A 123 -4.95 4.32 -5.85
CA LEU A 123 -5.94 5.34 -5.50
C LEU A 123 -5.53 6.74 -6.00
N ILE A 124 -4.28 7.14 -5.76
CA ILE A 124 -3.77 8.43 -6.23
C ILE A 124 -3.75 8.47 -7.77
N GLN A 125 -3.39 7.36 -8.44
CA GLN A 125 -3.42 7.27 -9.90
C GLN A 125 -4.85 7.45 -10.43
N ALA A 126 -5.85 6.82 -9.80
CA ALA A 126 -7.25 6.98 -10.16
C ALA A 126 -7.73 8.43 -9.96
N TRP A 127 -7.38 9.05 -8.83
CA TRP A 127 -7.72 10.46 -8.57
C TRP A 127 -7.06 11.42 -9.57
N TYR A 128 -5.80 11.17 -9.88
CA TYR A 128 -5.05 11.99 -10.82
C TYR A 128 -5.59 11.87 -12.25
N ALA A 129 -5.94 10.66 -12.69
CA ALA A 129 -6.54 10.41 -14.01
C ALA A 129 -7.91 11.10 -14.17
N ARG A 130 -8.74 11.11 -13.12
CA ARG A 130 -10.02 11.83 -13.13
C ARG A 130 -9.86 13.34 -13.33
N ARG A 131 -8.76 13.92 -12.84
CA ARG A 131 -8.51 15.36 -12.91
C ARG A 131 -7.79 15.81 -14.18
N ASN A 132 -6.95 14.96 -14.75
CA ASN A 132 -6.06 15.28 -15.86
C ASN A 132 -6.20 14.25 -16.97
N ARG A 133 -7.05 14.52 -17.97
CA ARG A 133 -7.34 13.62 -19.11
C ARG A 133 -6.12 13.26 -19.98
N SER A 134 -5.05 14.06 -19.97
CA SER A 134 -3.82 13.86 -20.75
C SER A 134 -2.65 13.30 -19.92
N ALA A 135 -2.88 12.94 -18.67
CA ALA A 135 -1.80 12.55 -17.78
C ALA A 135 -1.35 11.11 -18.04
N MET A 136 -0.05 10.95 -18.20
CA MET A 136 0.59 9.64 -18.31
C MET A 136 0.81 9.06 -16.91
N PRO A 137 0.01 8.06 -16.46
CA PRO A 137 0.17 7.42 -15.15
C PRO A 137 1.49 6.64 -15.02
N TYR A 138 2.19 6.34 -16.13
CA TYR A 138 3.44 5.58 -16.17
C TYR A 138 4.55 6.16 -15.28
N ARG A 139 4.61 7.48 -15.13
CA ARG A 139 5.62 8.12 -14.25
C ARG A 139 5.39 7.78 -12.78
N PHE A 140 4.14 7.70 -12.34
CA PHE A 140 3.82 7.30 -10.97
C PHE A 140 4.08 5.82 -10.74
N PHE A 141 3.83 4.99 -11.74
CA PHE A 141 4.15 3.57 -11.69
C PHE A 141 5.66 3.33 -11.62
N ALA A 142 6.44 3.97 -12.49
CA ALA A 142 7.90 3.89 -12.44
C ALA A 142 8.47 4.41 -11.11
N LEU A 143 7.91 5.50 -10.57
CA LEU A 143 8.31 6.06 -9.28
C LEU A 143 8.01 5.09 -8.12
N SER A 144 6.84 4.45 -8.12
CA SER A 144 6.48 3.43 -7.13
C SER A 144 7.44 2.25 -7.16
N ASN A 145 7.77 1.74 -8.36
CA ASN A 145 8.71 0.63 -8.52
C ASN A 145 10.12 1.01 -8.05
N LEU A 146 10.59 2.22 -8.38
CA LEU A 146 11.88 2.71 -7.91
C LEU A 146 11.91 2.82 -6.38
N ALA A 147 10.85 3.36 -5.77
CA ALA A 147 10.73 3.47 -4.32
C ALA A 147 10.72 2.10 -3.64
N SER A 148 10.02 1.12 -4.21
CA SER A 148 9.98 -0.26 -3.74
C SER A 148 11.37 -0.91 -3.78
N LEU A 149 12.09 -0.75 -4.90
CA LEU A 149 13.45 -1.24 -5.05
C LEU A 149 14.40 -0.61 -4.02
N LEU A 150 14.33 0.71 -3.85
CA LEU A 150 15.13 1.42 -2.86
C LEU A 150 14.77 0.98 -1.43
N GLY A 151 13.49 0.76 -1.12
CA GLY A 151 13.04 0.24 0.17
C GLY A 151 13.62 -1.14 0.47
N LEU A 152 13.59 -2.05 -0.51
CA LEU A 152 14.17 -3.39 -0.38
C LEU A 152 15.69 -3.37 -0.19
N LEU A 153 16.40 -2.58 -1.01
CA LEU A 153 17.86 -2.50 -0.94
C LEU A 153 18.35 -1.74 0.30
N ALA A 154 17.67 -0.68 0.68
CA ALA A 154 18.07 0.11 1.85
C ALA A 154 18.01 -0.70 3.15
N TYR A 155 17.11 -1.69 3.25
CA TYR A 155 16.96 -2.45 4.48
C TYR A 155 18.23 -3.25 4.84
N PRO A 156 18.69 -4.21 4.04
CA PRO A 156 19.86 -5.02 4.38
C PRO A 156 21.19 -4.26 4.35
N PHE A 157 21.32 -3.24 3.51
CA PHE A 157 22.61 -2.56 3.34
C PHE A 157 22.80 -1.32 4.22
N LEU A 158 21.71 -0.60 4.53
CA LEU A 158 21.79 0.67 5.25
C LEU A 158 21.13 0.60 6.62
N ILE A 159 19.93 0.01 6.72
CA ILE A 159 19.12 0.11 7.94
C ILE A 159 19.51 -0.99 8.93
N GLU A 160 19.49 -2.23 8.50
CA GLU A 160 19.75 -3.38 9.38
C GLU A 160 21.13 -3.34 10.06
N PRO A 161 22.24 -3.00 9.36
CA PRO A 161 23.55 -2.98 9.99
C PRO A 161 23.77 -1.80 10.96
N ASN A 162 23.08 -0.67 10.75
CA ASN A 162 23.38 0.58 11.45
C ASN A 162 22.34 1.00 12.48
N VAL A 163 21.14 0.39 12.47
CA VAL A 163 19.99 0.86 13.24
C VAL A 163 19.39 -0.27 14.07
N THR A 164 19.22 -0.08 15.37
CA THR A 164 18.58 -1.07 16.24
C THR A 164 17.11 -1.28 15.91
N LEU A 165 16.53 -2.46 16.18
CA LEU A 165 15.13 -2.76 15.88
C LEU A 165 14.13 -1.74 16.49
N ARG A 166 14.43 -1.23 17.68
CA ARG A 166 13.62 -0.19 18.31
C ARG A 166 13.65 1.13 17.53
N GLN A 167 14.83 1.53 17.09
CA GLN A 167 15.01 2.74 16.26
C GLN A 167 14.37 2.56 14.89
N GLN A 168 14.45 1.36 14.31
CA GLN A 168 13.78 1.03 13.04
C GLN A 168 12.26 1.19 13.18
N SER A 169 11.65 0.62 14.23
CA SER A 169 10.22 0.75 14.50
C SER A 169 9.80 2.21 14.69
N LEU A 170 10.53 2.98 15.49
CA LEU A 170 10.23 4.40 15.70
C LEU A 170 10.42 5.24 14.44
N GLY A 171 11.51 5.03 13.71
CA GLY A 171 11.80 5.72 12.45
C GLY A 171 10.75 5.43 11.39
N TRP A 172 10.38 4.15 11.23
CA TRP A 172 9.32 3.75 10.31
C TRP A 172 7.96 4.35 10.71
N SER A 173 7.63 4.32 12.00
CA SER A 173 6.38 4.90 12.52
C SER A 173 6.31 6.41 12.32
N THR A 174 7.42 7.11 12.50
CA THR A 174 7.51 8.56 12.23
C THR A 174 7.31 8.85 10.75
N ALA A 175 8.00 8.11 9.88
CA ALA A 175 7.85 8.25 8.43
C ALA A 175 6.43 7.88 7.95
N TYR A 176 5.79 6.88 8.60
CA TYR A 176 4.40 6.56 8.38
C TYR A 176 3.46 7.71 8.79
N GLY A 177 3.72 8.38 9.90
CA GLY A 177 2.99 9.60 10.29
C GLY A 177 3.08 10.70 9.23
N VAL A 178 4.26 10.92 8.65
CA VAL A 178 4.44 11.84 7.52
C VAL A 178 3.63 11.38 6.30
N PHE A 179 3.65 10.08 6.00
CA PHE A 179 2.82 9.50 4.94
C PHE A 179 1.33 9.77 5.16
N VAL A 180 0.82 9.58 6.37
CA VAL A 180 -0.59 9.84 6.72
C VAL A 180 -0.95 11.31 6.49
N LEU A 181 -0.08 12.24 6.83
CA LEU A 181 -0.28 13.67 6.55
C LEU A 181 -0.33 13.95 5.04
N LEU A 182 0.64 13.46 4.28
CA LEU A 182 0.67 13.65 2.82
C LEU A 182 -0.53 12.99 2.13
N GLY A 183 -0.87 11.76 2.52
CA GLY A 183 -2.02 11.02 2.01
C GLY A 183 -3.35 11.68 2.35
N GLY A 184 -3.50 12.17 3.58
CA GLY A 184 -4.68 12.92 4.02
C GLY A 184 -4.86 14.23 3.24
N ILE A 185 -3.79 15.01 3.07
CA ILE A 185 -3.81 16.23 2.25
C ILE A 185 -4.17 15.87 0.79
N ALA A 186 -3.58 14.84 0.22
CA ALA A 186 -3.90 14.38 -1.13
C ALA A 186 -5.37 13.97 -1.24
N ALA A 187 -5.89 13.16 -0.31
CA ALA A 187 -7.28 12.74 -0.28
C ALA A 187 -8.24 13.93 -0.27
N ILE A 188 -8.02 14.90 0.61
CA ILE A 188 -8.87 16.11 0.71
C ILE A 188 -8.75 16.97 -0.55
N ALA A 189 -7.55 17.17 -1.08
CA ALA A 189 -7.31 17.98 -2.26
C ALA A 189 -7.99 17.41 -3.51
N PHE A 190 -8.02 16.09 -3.67
CA PHE A 190 -8.68 15.43 -4.79
C PHE A 190 -10.19 15.28 -4.58
N GLY A 191 -10.66 15.07 -3.33
CA GLY A 191 -12.08 14.94 -3.03
C GLY A 191 -12.88 16.24 -3.15
N ARG A 192 -12.26 17.41 -2.98
CA ARG A 192 -12.93 18.74 -3.02
C ARG A 192 -13.20 19.26 -4.43
N ASN A 193 -12.46 18.83 -5.44
CA ASN A 193 -12.42 19.45 -6.77
C ASN A 193 -13.10 18.62 -7.87
N THR A 194 -13.98 17.70 -7.54
CA THR A 194 -14.77 16.95 -8.53
C THR A 194 -16.12 17.61 -8.74
N THR A 195 -16.31 18.25 -9.89
CA THR A 195 -17.64 18.62 -10.39
C THR A 195 -18.42 17.35 -10.74
N PRO A 196 -19.75 17.32 -10.55
CA PRO A 196 -20.60 16.13 -10.77
C PRO A 196 -20.62 15.58 -12.21
N ASP A 197 -20.14 16.36 -13.17
CA ASP A 197 -20.21 16.07 -14.62
C ASP A 197 -19.25 14.95 -15.10
N SER A 198 -18.38 14.45 -14.21
CA SER A 198 -17.36 13.48 -14.62
C SER A 198 -17.84 12.02 -14.59
N ALA A 199 -18.94 11.71 -13.92
CA ALA A 199 -19.44 10.34 -13.76
C ALA A 199 -20.12 9.81 -15.04
N THR A 200 -20.83 10.66 -15.77
CA THR A 200 -21.56 10.29 -16.99
C THR A 200 -20.68 10.08 -18.21
N MET A 201 -19.39 10.55 -18.16
CA MET A 201 -18.49 10.38 -19.32
C MET A 201 -17.61 9.14 -19.27
N ILE A 202 -17.51 8.43 -18.13
CA ILE A 202 -16.74 7.19 -18.05
C ILE A 202 -17.46 6.08 -18.80
N ASP A 203 -18.80 6.02 -18.73
CA ASP A 203 -19.60 5.05 -19.49
C ASP A 203 -19.48 5.24 -21.01
N GLY A 204 -19.36 6.49 -21.49
CA GLY A 204 -19.19 6.75 -22.92
C GLY A 204 -17.81 6.41 -23.50
N ILE A 205 -16.76 6.33 -22.66
CA ILE A 205 -15.40 5.98 -23.11
C ILE A 205 -15.23 4.45 -23.17
N ASP A 206 -15.87 3.72 -22.25
CA ASP A 206 -15.86 2.26 -22.28
C ASP A 206 -16.62 1.71 -23.52
N GLU A 207 -17.73 2.33 -23.95
CA GLU A 207 -18.42 1.99 -25.18
C GLU A 207 -17.62 2.33 -26.44
N ALA A 208 -16.92 3.47 -26.46
CA ALA A 208 -16.12 3.88 -27.63
C ALA A 208 -14.83 3.06 -27.78
N THR A 209 -14.28 2.53 -26.68
CA THR A 209 -13.06 1.72 -26.69
C THR A 209 -13.36 0.24 -26.92
N ALA A 210 -14.55 -0.24 -26.51
CA ALA A 210 -15.01 -1.62 -26.73
C ALA A 210 -15.33 -1.92 -28.20
N SER A 211 -15.50 -0.90 -29.06
CA SER A 211 -15.92 -1.09 -30.46
C SER A 211 -14.80 -1.38 -31.47
N ARG A 212 -13.54 -1.43 -31.06
CA ARG A 212 -12.43 -1.84 -31.96
C ARG A 212 -11.65 -3.02 -31.36
N PRO A 213 -11.85 -4.25 -31.88
CA PRO A 213 -10.99 -5.36 -31.50
C PRO A 213 -9.54 -5.05 -31.89
N PRO A 214 -8.56 -5.33 -31.00
CA PRO A 214 -7.15 -5.09 -31.29
C PRO A 214 -6.75 -5.87 -32.53
N ARG A 215 -6.01 -5.22 -33.44
CA ARG A 215 -5.48 -5.86 -34.64
C ARG A 215 -4.60 -7.04 -34.24
N THR A 216 -4.64 -8.12 -34.99
CA THR A 216 -3.87 -9.36 -34.76
C THR A 216 -2.37 -9.10 -34.51
N ARG A 217 -1.84 -8.01 -35.06
CA ARG A 217 -0.46 -7.58 -34.88
C ARG A 217 -0.18 -7.05 -33.47
N ASP A 218 -1.17 -6.44 -32.82
CA ASP A 218 -1.07 -5.93 -31.44
C ASP A 218 -1.20 -7.07 -30.43
N GLN A 219 -1.97 -8.11 -30.77
CA GLN A 219 -2.09 -9.33 -29.94
C GLN A 219 -0.79 -10.12 -29.89
N LEU A 220 -0.05 -10.21 -31.01
CA LEU A 220 1.26 -10.87 -31.05
C LEU A 220 2.32 -10.13 -30.21
N PHE A 221 2.24 -8.82 -30.12
CA PHE A 221 3.15 -8.02 -29.31
C PHE A 221 3.01 -8.29 -27.79
N TRP A 222 1.77 -8.59 -27.33
CA TRP A 222 1.49 -8.92 -25.93
C TRP A 222 1.83 -10.35 -25.52
N VAL A 223 2.04 -11.24 -26.50
CA VAL A 223 2.42 -12.65 -26.23
C VAL A 223 3.95 -12.81 -26.16
N VAL A 224 4.71 -11.85 -26.71
CA VAL A 224 6.20 -11.90 -26.78
C VAL A 224 6.87 -11.08 -25.66
N LEU A 225 6.13 -10.25 -24.93
CA LEU A 225 6.58 -9.53 -23.72
C LEU A 225 6.11 -10.23 -22.46
#